data_148b2815756091a8150e546eb9a4a5f4
#
_entry.id   148b2815756091a8150e546eb9a4a5f4
#
_cell.length_a   1.000
_cell.length_b   1.000
_cell.length_c   1.000
_cell.angle_alpha   90.00
_cell.angle_beta   90.00
_cell.angle_gamma   90.00
#
_symmetry.space_group_name_H-M   'P 1'
#
loop_
_entity.id
_entity.type
_entity.pdbx_description
1 polymer ?
#
loop_
_entity_poly.entity_id
_entity_poly.type
_entity_poly.pdbx_seq_one_letter_code
_entity_poly.pdbx_strand_id
1 'polypeptide(L)'
;MGNLISFMKEVAEGLRKSGNYGTAHVYRSSMNAIIAFNGSRNLSFKKVNQEFLKSFETYLREKDCSWNTVSTYMRTLRAVYNRAVDRRMASYIPHHFRYVYTGTRADRKRALEKEDMERLMKELPKQIHQGREELQRTRAYFFLMFMLRGMPFVDLAYLKKQDMVGNVLTYRRRKTGRLLTVTLLPETMKLIKKYMN
;
A
#
# COMPACT_ATOMS: atom_id res chain seq x y z
N MET A 1 25.33 -2.21 -22.10
CA MET A 1 24.90 -2.83 -20.84
C MET A 1 24.00 -1.88 -20.09
N GLY A 2 22.85 -2.36 -19.61
CA GLY A 2 21.86 -1.48 -18.99
C GLY A 2 22.23 -1.04 -17.57
N ASN A 3 21.87 0.19 -17.22
CA ASN A 3 21.98 0.74 -15.87
C ASN A 3 20.69 0.46 -15.10
N LEU A 4 20.77 -0.20 -13.94
CA LEU A 4 19.63 -0.55 -13.10
C LEU A 4 18.82 0.69 -12.67
N ILE A 5 19.49 1.74 -12.23
CA ILE A 5 18.83 2.95 -11.69
C ILE A 5 18.04 3.67 -12.79
N SER A 6 18.65 3.83 -13.98
CA SER A 6 17.95 4.42 -15.12
C SER A 6 16.73 3.60 -15.54
N PHE A 7 16.84 2.28 -15.52
CA PHE A 7 15.73 1.39 -15.85
C PHE A 7 14.63 1.39 -14.76
N MET A 8 15.00 1.43 -13.47
CA MET A 8 14.02 1.61 -12.38
C MET A 8 13.24 2.90 -12.51
N LYS A 9 13.92 3.99 -12.90
CA LYS A 9 13.30 5.29 -13.14
C LYS A 9 12.28 5.19 -14.29
N GLU A 10 12.66 4.60 -15.41
CA GLU A 10 11.78 4.37 -16.57
C GLU A 10 10.51 3.59 -16.17
N VAL A 11 10.69 2.48 -15.43
CA VAL A 11 9.57 1.65 -14.96
C VAL A 11 8.66 2.43 -14.01
N ALA A 12 9.21 3.19 -13.08
CA ALA A 12 8.44 4.00 -12.14
C ALA A 12 7.65 5.10 -12.87
N GLU A 13 8.22 5.74 -13.88
CA GLU A 13 7.54 6.74 -14.70
C GLU A 13 6.42 6.11 -15.55
N GLY A 14 6.65 4.93 -16.13
CA GLY A 14 5.61 4.19 -16.83
C GLY A 14 4.43 3.84 -15.93
N LEU A 15 4.68 3.37 -14.72
CA LEU A 15 3.65 3.09 -13.72
C LEU A 15 2.87 4.35 -13.33
N ARG A 16 3.53 5.51 -13.21
CA ARG A 16 2.87 6.78 -12.93
C ARG A 16 1.97 7.22 -14.07
N LYS A 17 2.45 7.12 -15.31
CA LYS A 17 1.66 7.46 -16.53
C LYS A 17 0.42 6.58 -16.67
N SER A 18 0.49 5.31 -16.25
CA SER A 18 -0.66 4.38 -16.24
C SER A 18 -1.58 4.53 -15.02
N GLY A 19 -1.41 5.58 -14.19
CA GLY A 19 -2.25 5.83 -13.00
C GLY A 19 -1.91 4.98 -11.77
N ASN A 20 -0.88 4.13 -11.83
CA ASN A 20 -0.46 3.26 -10.71
C ASN A 20 0.46 4.02 -9.72
N TYR A 21 -0.01 5.16 -9.21
CA TYR A 21 0.79 6.09 -8.38
C TYR A 21 1.39 5.44 -7.13
N GLY A 22 0.62 4.60 -6.42
CA GLY A 22 1.11 3.91 -5.22
C GLY A 22 2.27 2.96 -5.54
N THR A 23 2.17 2.17 -6.61
CA THR A 23 3.23 1.28 -7.07
C THR A 23 4.45 2.08 -7.55
N ALA A 24 4.23 3.15 -8.32
CA ALA A 24 5.30 4.03 -8.78
C ALA A 24 6.08 4.66 -7.61
N HIS A 25 5.37 5.04 -6.52
CA HIS A 25 5.99 5.55 -5.30
C HIS A 25 6.91 4.49 -4.66
N VAL A 26 6.44 3.25 -4.52
CA VAL A 26 7.25 2.14 -3.97
C VAL A 26 8.50 1.91 -4.80
N TYR A 27 8.39 1.91 -6.13
CA TYR A 27 9.55 1.75 -7.02
C TYR A 27 10.56 2.88 -6.85
N ARG A 28 10.09 4.13 -6.72
CA ARG A 28 10.95 5.29 -6.46
C ARG A 28 11.64 5.21 -5.10
N SER A 29 10.92 4.84 -4.05
CA SER A 29 11.49 4.67 -2.71
C SER A 29 12.55 3.57 -2.70
N SER A 30 12.29 2.42 -3.33
CA SER A 30 13.26 1.33 -3.47
C SER A 30 14.50 1.78 -4.25
N MET A 31 14.33 2.52 -5.34
CA MET A 31 15.42 3.08 -6.14
C MET A 31 16.29 4.03 -5.30
N ASN A 32 15.68 4.93 -4.53
CA ASN A 32 16.41 5.87 -3.69
C ASN A 32 17.21 5.15 -2.60
N ALA A 33 16.65 4.09 -2.00
CA ALA A 33 17.39 3.27 -1.03
C ALA A 33 18.59 2.56 -1.66
N ILE A 34 18.47 2.06 -2.89
CA ILE A 34 19.57 1.45 -3.64
C ILE A 34 20.65 2.49 -3.97
N ILE A 35 20.26 3.70 -4.39
CA ILE A 35 21.22 4.79 -4.66
C ILE A 35 21.98 5.16 -3.39
N ALA A 36 21.28 5.28 -2.26
CA ALA A 36 21.92 5.61 -0.97
C ALA A 36 22.90 4.51 -0.53
N PHE A 37 22.54 3.23 -0.72
CA PHE A 37 23.42 2.09 -0.43
C PHE A 37 24.63 2.04 -1.36
N ASN A 38 24.42 2.20 -2.67
CA ASN A 38 25.50 2.09 -3.67
C ASN A 38 26.41 3.33 -3.72
N GLY A 39 26.00 4.45 -3.11
CA GLY A 39 26.71 5.74 -3.18
C GLY A 39 26.71 6.39 -4.58
N SER A 40 26.05 5.79 -5.57
CA SER A 40 26.06 6.24 -6.95
C SER A 40 24.80 5.85 -7.70
N ARG A 41 24.42 6.67 -8.66
CA ARG A 41 23.36 6.36 -9.64
C ARG A 41 23.82 5.45 -10.78
N ASN A 42 25.11 5.15 -10.84
CA ASN A 42 25.66 4.25 -11.84
C ASN A 42 25.80 2.84 -11.25
N LEU A 43 24.77 2.01 -11.46
CA LEU A 43 24.72 0.62 -11.04
C LEU A 43 24.37 -0.28 -12.22
N SER A 44 25.34 -1.07 -12.66
CA SER A 44 25.16 -2.07 -13.72
C SER A 44 24.38 -3.28 -13.18
N PHE A 45 23.53 -3.91 -14.01
CA PHE A 45 22.85 -5.17 -13.65
C PHE A 45 23.82 -6.28 -13.27
N LYS A 46 25.04 -6.32 -13.81
CA LYS A 46 26.06 -7.32 -13.44
C LYS A 46 26.51 -7.21 -11.99
N LYS A 47 26.47 -6.00 -11.40
CA LYS A 47 26.84 -5.80 -9.98
C LYS A 47 25.75 -6.27 -9.01
N VAL A 48 24.52 -6.47 -9.50
CA VAL A 48 23.42 -6.96 -8.67
C VAL A 48 23.53 -8.49 -8.56
N ASN A 49 24.57 -8.96 -7.89
CA ASN A 49 24.79 -10.37 -7.56
C ASN A 49 24.24 -10.72 -6.17
N GLN A 50 24.42 -11.97 -5.73
CA GLN A 50 23.93 -12.41 -4.42
C GLN A 50 24.57 -11.65 -3.25
N GLU A 51 25.86 -11.33 -3.36
CA GLU A 51 26.60 -10.56 -2.37
C GLU A 51 26.03 -9.14 -2.23
N PHE A 52 25.81 -8.45 -3.36
CA PHE A 52 25.15 -7.14 -3.38
C PHE A 52 23.77 -7.19 -2.72
N LEU A 53 22.97 -8.20 -3.05
CA LEU A 53 21.63 -8.34 -2.49
C LEU A 53 21.67 -8.55 -0.98
N LYS A 54 22.60 -9.37 -0.49
CA LYS A 54 22.75 -9.63 0.94
C LYS A 54 23.27 -8.40 1.69
N SER A 55 24.26 -7.72 1.14
CA SER A 55 24.80 -6.48 1.72
C SER A 55 23.73 -5.37 1.74
N PHE A 56 22.89 -5.27 0.71
CA PHE A 56 21.79 -4.33 0.69
C PHE A 56 20.71 -4.67 1.74
N GLU A 57 20.42 -5.96 1.96
CA GLU A 57 19.53 -6.41 3.04
C GLU A 57 20.07 -5.97 4.41
N THR A 58 21.35 -6.22 4.68
CA THR A 58 22.03 -5.82 5.92
C THR A 58 21.98 -4.31 6.11
N TYR A 59 22.35 -3.54 5.09
CA TYR A 59 22.26 -2.07 5.11
C TYR A 59 20.85 -1.57 5.48
N LEU A 60 19.80 -2.15 4.89
CA LEU A 60 18.43 -1.75 5.22
C LEU A 60 18.09 -2.05 6.68
N ARG A 61 18.59 -3.16 7.23
CA ARG A 61 18.40 -3.51 8.64
C ARG A 61 19.17 -2.59 9.58
N GLU A 62 20.36 -2.19 9.23
CA GLU A 62 21.17 -1.19 9.95
C GLU A 62 20.50 0.20 9.95
N LYS A 63 19.68 0.50 8.95
CA LYS A 63 18.83 1.69 8.87
C LYS A 63 17.45 1.51 9.55
N ASP A 64 17.32 0.53 10.44
CA ASP A 64 16.09 0.23 11.20
C ASP A 64 14.85 -0.04 10.33
N CYS A 65 15.03 -0.38 9.04
CA CYS A 65 13.92 -0.77 8.19
C CYS A 65 13.26 -2.04 8.73
N SER A 66 11.93 -2.04 8.85
CA SER A 66 11.18 -3.25 9.20
C SER A 66 11.39 -4.36 8.17
N TRP A 67 11.23 -5.63 8.57
CA TRP A 67 11.31 -6.76 7.63
C TRP A 67 10.34 -6.64 6.46
N ASN A 68 9.16 -6.05 6.66
CA ASN A 68 8.21 -5.80 5.59
C ASN A 68 8.69 -4.72 4.61
N THR A 69 9.44 -3.72 5.08
CA THR A 69 10.09 -2.71 4.23
C THR A 69 11.22 -3.35 3.42
N VAL A 70 12.09 -4.14 4.06
CA VAL A 70 13.15 -4.91 3.39
C VAL A 70 12.55 -5.80 2.30
N SER A 71 11.54 -6.59 2.63
CA SER A 71 10.83 -7.45 1.67
C SER A 71 10.27 -6.64 0.49
N THR A 72 9.66 -5.50 0.77
CA THR A 72 9.09 -4.64 -0.28
C THR A 72 10.17 -4.19 -1.26
N TYR A 73 11.32 -3.74 -0.77
CA TYR A 73 12.43 -3.30 -1.61
C TYR A 73 13.07 -4.45 -2.39
N MET A 74 13.27 -5.60 -1.76
CA MET A 74 13.79 -6.80 -2.42
C MET A 74 12.84 -7.33 -3.50
N ARG A 75 11.54 -7.36 -3.24
CA ARG A 75 10.54 -7.75 -4.23
C ARG A 75 10.45 -6.77 -5.40
N THR A 76 10.58 -5.48 -5.12
CA THR A 76 10.63 -4.44 -6.17
C THR A 76 11.86 -4.61 -7.04
N LEU A 77 13.05 -4.80 -6.42
CA LEU A 77 14.28 -5.04 -7.14
C LEU A 77 14.20 -6.31 -7.99
N ARG A 78 13.65 -7.41 -7.45
CA ARG A 78 13.40 -8.64 -8.20
C ARG A 78 12.50 -8.41 -9.41
N ALA A 79 11.41 -7.67 -9.24
CA ALA A 79 10.48 -7.36 -10.34
C ALA A 79 11.16 -6.54 -11.44
N VAL A 80 12.00 -5.58 -11.08
CA VAL A 80 12.79 -4.79 -12.05
C VAL A 80 13.82 -5.67 -12.74
N TYR A 81 14.54 -6.50 -11.98
CA TYR A 81 15.57 -7.40 -12.53
C TYR A 81 14.96 -8.36 -13.56
N ASN A 82 13.84 -9.01 -13.23
CA ASN A 82 13.14 -9.92 -14.14
C ASN A 82 12.68 -9.19 -15.41
N ARG A 83 12.12 -7.98 -15.31
CA ARG A 83 11.78 -7.17 -16.50
C ARG A 83 13.00 -6.82 -17.35
N ALA A 84 14.15 -6.60 -16.72
CA ALA A 84 15.38 -6.35 -17.47
C ALA A 84 15.89 -7.62 -18.18
N VAL A 85 15.72 -8.80 -17.57
CA VAL A 85 15.99 -10.09 -18.24
C VAL A 85 15.08 -10.29 -19.46
N ASP A 86 13.76 -10.05 -19.31
CA ASP A 86 12.80 -10.14 -20.39
C ASP A 86 13.16 -9.20 -21.58
N ARG A 87 13.74 -8.03 -21.26
CA ARG A 87 14.22 -7.06 -22.26
C ARG A 87 15.67 -7.31 -22.71
N ARG A 88 16.28 -8.42 -22.32
CA ARG A 88 17.69 -8.77 -22.67
C ARG A 88 18.73 -7.75 -22.19
N MET A 89 18.40 -6.95 -21.17
CA MET A 89 19.31 -5.98 -20.55
C MET A 89 20.14 -6.59 -19.41
N ALA A 90 19.68 -7.69 -18.83
CA ALA A 90 20.33 -8.47 -17.78
C ALA A 90 20.29 -9.96 -18.12
N SER A 91 21.24 -10.73 -17.58
CA SER A 91 21.27 -12.19 -17.71
C SER A 91 20.33 -12.84 -16.71
N TYR A 92 19.68 -13.91 -17.12
CA TYR A 92 18.92 -14.74 -16.18
C TYR A 92 19.85 -15.47 -15.23
N ILE A 93 19.56 -15.40 -13.94
CA ILE A 93 20.29 -16.13 -12.88
C ILE A 93 19.25 -16.95 -12.10
N PRO A 94 19.36 -18.31 -12.10
CA PRO A 94 18.47 -19.16 -11.35
C PRO A 94 18.51 -18.82 -9.85
N HIS A 95 17.33 -18.73 -9.22
CA HIS A 95 17.21 -18.51 -7.78
C HIS A 95 17.91 -17.24 -7.24
N HIS A 96 18.10 -16.22 -8.06
CA HIS A 96 18.89 -15.02 -7.78
C HIS A 96 18.54 -14.34 -6.45
N PHE A 97 17.26 -14.31 -6.06
CA PHE A 97 16.76 -13.70 -4.82
C PHE A 97 16.44 -14.70 -3.70
N ARG A 98 16.95 -15.94 -3.79
CA ARG A 98 16.61 -17.02 -2.82
C ARG A 98 17.07 -16.70 -1.40
N TYR A 99 18.22 -16.06 -1.25
CA TYR A 99 18.89 -15.87 0.05
C TYR A 99 18.59 -14.53 0.72
N VAL A 100 17.69 -13.73 0.18
CA VAL A 100 17.23 -12.47 0.77
C VAL A 100 15.76 -12.53 1.16
N TYR A 101 15.39 -11.74 2.15
CA TYR A 101 14.04 -11.77 2.67
C TYR A 101 13.02 -11.13 1.72
N THR A 102 12.09 -11.92 1.24
CA THR A 102 10.98 -11.49 0.37
C THR A 102 9.60 -11.89 0.91
N GLY A 103 9.54 -12.36 2.16
CA GLY A 103 8.32 -12.77 2.85
C GLY A 103 7.50 -11.59 3.40
N THR A 104 6.47 -11.91 4.17
CA THR A 104 5.69 -10.95 4.96
C THR A 104 5.64 -11.41 6.41
N ARG A 105 5.79 -10.47 7.35
CA ARG A 105 5.61 -10.71 8.77
C ARG A 105 4.43 -9.91 9.27
N ALA A 106 3.52 -10.58 9.99
CA ALA A 106 2.45 -9.95 10.73
C ALA A 106 2.94 -9.76 12.18
N ASP A 107 3.72 -8.70 12.41
CA ASP A 107 4.35 -8.46 13.71
C ASP A 107 3.33 -8.02 14.79
N ARG A 108 2.16 -7.50 14.39
CA ARG A 108 1.07 -7.10 15.30
C ARG A 108 -0.28 -7.36 14.66
N LYS A 109 -1.17 -8.02 15.40
CA LYS A 109 -2.59 -8.00 15.11
C LYS A 109 -3.11 -6.58 15.39
N ARG A 110 -3.76 -5.96 14.41
CA ARG A 110 -4.38 -4.63 14.53
C ARG A 110 -5.92 -4.73 14.56
N ALA A 111 -6.44 -5.94 14.71
CA ALA A 111 -7.86 -6.14 14.90
C ALA A 111 -8.25 -5.56 16.27
N LEU A 112 -9.37 -4.83 16.31
CA LEU A 112 -9.98 -4.37 17.55
C LEU A 112 -10.72 -5.55 18.17
N GLU A 113 -10.62 -5.68 19.48
CA GLU A 113 -11.42 -6.62 20.24
C GLU A 113 -12.86 -6.08 20.38
N LYS A 114 -13.78 -6.95 20.80
CA LYS A 114 -15.20 -6.61 20.92
C LYS A 114 -15.43 -5.42 21.86
N GLU A 115 -14.72 -5.40 22.97
CA GLU A 115 -14.79 -4.35 23.98
C GLU A 115 -14.36 -2.98 23.44
N ASP A 116 -13.35 -2.94 22.56
CA ASP A 116 -12.88 -1.72 21.91
C ASP A 116 -13.93 -1.22 20.91
N MET A 117 -14.58 -2.12 20.17
CA MET A 117 -15.68 -1.77 19.28
C MET A 117 -16.87 -1.22 20.07
N GLU A 118 -17.25 -1.82 21.20
CA GLU A 118 -18.31 -1.34 22.07
C GLU A 118 -17.99 0.05 22.66
N ARG A 119 -16.73 0.31 23.06
CA ARG A 119 -16.28 1.64 23.49
C ARG A 119 -16.39 2.68 22.38
N LEU A 120 -16.00 2.33 21.17
CA LEU A 120 -16.15 3.20 20.00
C LEU A 120 -17.63 3.46 19.66
N MET A 121 -18.53 2.55 19.97
CA MET A 121 -19.97 2.72 19.77
C MET A 121 -20.63 3.67 20.76
N LYS A 122 -20.05 3.85 21.95
CA LYS A 122 -20.59 4.76 22.96
C LYS A 122 -20.45 6.21 22.52
N GLU A 123 -21.32 7.08 23.02
CA GLU A 123 -21.20 8.52 22.78
C GLU A 123 -19.88 9.08 23.30
N LEU A 124 -19.34 10.07 22.59
CA LEU A 124 -18.15 10.77 23.05
C LEU A 124 -18.42 11.50 24.36
N PRO A 125 -17.49 11.47 25.33
CA PRO A 125 -17.63 12.17 26.60
C PRO A 125 -17.99 13.65 26.39
N LYS A 126 -18.90 14.20 27.18
CA LYS A 126 -19.34 15.60 27.06
C LYS A 126 -18.22 16.61 27.27
N GLN A 127 -17.18 16.22 28.01
CA GLN A 127 -16.00 17.04 28.30
C GLN A 127 -15.11 17.32 27.07
N ILE A 128 -15.26 16.58 25.99
CA ILE A 128 -14.53 16.85 24.74
C ILE A 128 -15.24 17.98 24.00
N HIS A 129 -14.77 19.21 24.19
CA HIS A 129 -15.32 20.39 23.51
C HIS A 129 -14.57 20.71 22.21
N GLN A 130 -13.25 20.70 22.24
CA GLN A 130 -12.40 21.02 21.08
C GLN A 130 -12.25 19.79 20.15
N GLY A 131 -12.45 19.98 18.86
CA GLY A 131 -12.32 18.92 17.84
C GLY A 131 -13.42 17.83 17.90
N ARG A 132 -14.51 18.06 18.66
CA ARG A 132 -15.58 17.07 18.83
C ARG A 132 -16.25 16.67 17.50
N GLU A 133 -16.49 17.62 16.62
CA GLU A 133 -17.13 17.36 15.33
C GLU A 133 -16.23 16.52 14.41
N GLU A 134 -14.93 16.83 14.35
CA GLU A 134 -13.97 16.06 13.57
C GLU A 134 -13.82 14.63 14.12
N LEU A 135 -13.80 14.49 15.45
CA LEU A 135 -13.75 13.18 16.08
C LEU A 135 -15.02 12.36 15.80
N GLN A 136 -16.19 12.99 15.87
CA GLN A 136 -17.46 12.35 15.49
C GLN A 136 -17.47 11.93 14.02
N ARG A 137 -16.97 12.76 13.12
CA ARG A 137 -16.85 12.46 11.69
C ARG A 137 -15.88 11.32 11.44
N THR A 138 -14.70 11.34 12.08
CA THR A 138 -13.72 10.26 11.98
C THR A 138 -14.29 8.94 12.46
N ARG A 139 -15.00 8.95 13.59
CA ARG A 139 -15.70 7.78 14.12
C ARG A 139 -16.78 7.27 13.14
N ALA A 140 -17.56 8.18 12.56
CA ALA A 140 -18.57 7.80 11.59
C ALA A 140 -17.96 7.15 10.35
N TYR A 141 -16.85 7.67 9.83
CA TYR A 141 -16.12 7.05 8.72
C TYR A 141 -15.55 5.68 9.08
N PHE A 142 -15.05 5.50 10.29
CA PHE A 142 -14.60 4.20 10.78
C PHE A 142 -15.74 3.17 10.76
N PHE A 143 -16.92 3.53 11.32
CA PHE A 143 -18.07 2.64 11.31
C PHE A 143 -18.60 2.40 9.90
N LEU A 144 -18.63 3.40 9.03
CA LEU A 144 -19.01 3.21 7.63
C LEU A 144 -18.09 2.20 6.95
N MET A 145 -16.75 2.33 7.10
CA MET A 145 -15.81 1.35 6.55
C MET A 145 -16.07 -0.07 7.06
N PHE A 146 -16.38 -0.21 8.34
CA PHE A 146 -16.70 -1.50 8.95
C PHE A 146 -18.02 -2.06 8.41
N MET A 147 -19.11 -1.29 8.47
CA MET A 147 -20.45 -1.69 8.00
C MET A 147 -20.49 -1.96 6.49
N LEU A 148 -19.63 -1.32 5.72
CA LEU A 148 -19.41 -1.56 4.30
C LEU A 148 -18.43 -2.71 4.02
N ARG A 149 -18.36 -3.68 4.95
CA ARG A 149 -17.56 -4.92 4.84
C ARG A 149 -16.06 -4.69 4.66
N GLY A 150 -15.51 -3.75 5.41
CA GLY A 150 -14.09 -3.42 5.36
C GLY A 150 -13.69 -2.61 4.13
N MET A 151 -14.58 -1.74 3.69
CA MET A 151 -14.28 -0.81 2.59
C MET A 151 -13.07 0.05 2.95
N PRO A 152 -12.01 0.14 2.12
CA PRO A 152 -10.91 1.04 2.35
C PRO A 152 -11.35 2.50 2.34
N PHE A 153 -10.73 3.34 3.16
CA PHE A 153 -11.05 4.77 3.23
C PHE A 153 -10.98 5.48 1.86
N VAL A 154 -10.02 5.11 1.02
CA VAL A 154 -9.91 5.66 -0.33
C VAL A 154 -11.15 5.35 -1.19
N ASP A 155 -11.72 4.17 -1.06
CA ASP A 155 -12.93 3.81 -1.79
C ASP A 155 -14.13 4.56 -1.23
N LEU A 156 -14.24 4.68 0.10
CA LEU A 156 -15.28 5.48 0.78
C LEU A 156 -15.24 6.95 0.35
N ALA A 157 -14.04 7.56 0.31
CA ALA A 157 -13.86 8.96 -0.04
C ALA A 157 -14.24 9.30 -1.50
N TYR A 158 -14.31 8.31 -2.36
CA TYR A 158 -14.68 8.47 -3.77
C TYR A 158 -16.07 7.93 -4.14
N LEU A 159 -16.85 7.50 -3.14
CA LEU A 159 -18.25 7.12 -3.38
C LEU A 159 -19.06 8.31 -3.87
N LYS A 160 -19.95 8.03 -4.81
CA LYS A 160 -20.89 9.01 -5.37
C LYS A 160 -22.32 8.62 -5.01
N LYS A 161 -23.23 9.59 -4.97
CA LYS A 161 -24.66 9.32 -4.73
C LYS A 161 -25.25 8.34 -5.76
N GLN A 162 -24.77 8.39 -6.99
CA GLN A 162 -25.21 7.49 -8.07
C GLN A 162 -24.76 6.03 -7.88
N ASP A 163 -23.77 5.77 -7.03
CA ASP A 163 -23.30 4.42 -6.73
C ASP A 163 -24.29 3.68 -5.81
N MET A 164 -25.30 4.41 -5.28
CA MET A 164 -26.31 3.89 -4.36
C MET A 164 -27.70 3.94 -5.01
N VAL A 165 -28.35 2.79 -5.13
CA VAL A 165 -29.72 2.63 -5.61
C VAL A 165 -30.55 1.92 -4.53
N GLY A 166 -31.50 2.63 -3.94
CA GLY A 166 -32.25 2.11 -2.79
C GLY A 166 -31.32 1.81 -1.61
N ASN A 167 -31.30 0.57 -1.16
CA ASN A 167 -30.39 0.08 -0.11
C ASN A 167 -29.20 -0.71 -0.64
N VAL A 168 -28.88 -0.60 -1.93
CA VAL A 168 -27.78 -1.30 -2.56
C VAL A 168 -26.71 -0.31 -3.01
N LEU A 169 -25.50 -0.51 -2.53
CA LEU A 169 -24.31 0.22 -2.95
C LEU A 169 -23.49 -0.63 -3.91
N THR A 170 -23.21 -0.11 -5.11
CA THR A 170 -22.36 -0.77 -6.11
C THR A 170 -21.22 0.16 -6.50
N TYR A 171 -19.97 -0.26 -6.29
CA TYR A 171 -18.79 0.57 -6.56
C TYR A 171 -17.64 -0.25 -7.13
N ARG A 172 -16.71 0.40 -7.83
CA ARG A 172 -15.47 -0.21 -8.29
C ARG A 172 -14.34 0.05 -7.31
N ARG A 173 -13.73 -1.02 -6.80
CA ARG A 173 -12.57 -0.92 -5.93
C ARG A 173 -11.40 -0.26 -6.65
N ARG A 174 -10.92 0.87 -6.17
CA ARG A 174 -9.87 1.66 -6.84
C ARG A 174 -8.55 0.90 -7.00
N LYS A 175 -8.19 0.06 -6.04
CA LYS A 175 -6.94 -0.72 -6.09
C LYS A 175 -6.95 -1.81 -7.17
N THR A 176 -8.09 -2.42 -7.45
CA THR A 176 -8.18 -3.64 -8.29
C THR A 176 -9.12 -3.52 -9.48
N GLY A 177 -9.92 -2.45 -9.56
CA GLY A 177 -10.96 -2.28 -10.57
C GLY A 177 -12.17 -3.21 -10.40
N ARG A 178 -12.17 -4.09 -9.38
CA ARG A 178 -13.24 -5.06 -9.17
C ARG A 178 -14.53 -4.34 -8.77
N LEU A 179 -15.64 -4.71 -9.41
CA LEU A 179 -16.98 -4.29 -9.02
C LEU A 179 -17.40 -5.04 -7.76
N LEU A 180 -17.89 -4.30 -6.77
CA LEU A 180 -18.37 -4.82 -5.49
C LEU A 180 -19.75 -4.26 -5.21
N THR A 181 -20.62 -5.10 -4.65
CA THR A 181 -22.00 -4.74 -4.27
C THR A 181 -22.20 -5.05 -2.79
N VAL A 182 -22.78 -4.10 -2.06
CA VAL A 182 -23.05 -4.21 -0.62
C VAL A 182 -24.49 -3.78 -0.37
N THR A 183 -25.26 -4.65 0.28
CA THR A 183 -26.58 -4.28 0.81
C THR A 183 -26.41 -3.50 2.10
N LEU A 184 -27.01 -2.32 2.15
CA LEU A 184 -26.89 -1.39 3.26
C LEU A 184 -27.92 -1.68 4.35
N LEU A 185 -27.48 -1.69 5.60
CA LEU A 185 -28.35 -1.72 6.76
C LEU A 185 -28.96 -0.33 7.00
N PRO A 186 -30.14 -0.23 7.66
CA PRO A 186 -30.78 1.05 7.97
C PRO A 186 -29.86 2.02 8.72
N GLU A 187 -29.04 1.51 9.67
CA GLU A 187 -28.08 2.30 10.43
C GLU A 187 -26.98 2.86 9.54
N THR A 188 -26.49 2.06 8.58
CA THR A 188 -25.49 2.50 7.59
C THR A 188 -26.05 3.62 6.73
N MET A 189 -27.30 3.50 6.29
CA MET A 189 -27.98 4.55 5.50
C MET A 189 -28.13 5.86 6.28
N LYS A 190 -28.44 5.80 7.59
CA LYS A 190 -28.50 6.98 8.47
C LYS A 190 -27.15 7.68 8.55
N LEU A 191 -26.05 6.93 8.72
CA LEU A 191 -24.70 7.47 8.76
C LEU A 191 -24.31 8.11 7.42
N ILE A 192 -24.57 7.44 6.29
CA ILE A 192 -24.32 7.99 4.96
C ILE A 192 -25.04 9.32 4.77
N LYS A 193 -26.35 9.37 5.07
CA LYS A 193 -27.14 10.60 4.96
C LYS A 193 -26.61 11.75 5.83
N LYS A 194 -26.07 11.44 7.01
CA LYS A 194 -25.59 12.44 7.96
C LYS A 194 -24.20 12.99 7.60
N TYR A 195 -23.29 12.17 7.07
CA TYR A 195 -21.86 12.51 6.96
C TYR A 195 -21.31 12.51 5.52
N MET A 196 -22.07 12.06 4.52
CA MET A 196 -21.65 11.96 3.12
C MET A 196 -22.53 12.79 2.16
N ASN A 197 -23.15 13.84 2.64
CA ASN A 197 -23.92 14.79 1.82
C ASN A 197 -23.03 15.81 1.13
#